data_07addc7bf23581d62e64da249b7baf46
#
_entry.id   07addc7bf23581d62e64da249b7baf46
#
_cell.length_a   1.000
_cell.length_b   1.000
_cell.length_c   1.000
_cell.angle_alpha   90.00
_cell.angle_beta   90.00
_cell.angle_gamma   90.00
#
_symmetry.space_group_name_H-M   'P 1'
#
loop_
_entity.id
_entity.type
_entity.pdbx_description
1 polymer ?
#
loop_
_entity_poly.entity_id
_entity_poly.type
_entity_poly.pdbx_seq_one_letter_code
_entity_poly.pdbx_strand_id
1 'polypeptide(L)'
;LVLMSMYESFSKGATAFQSFSGDSDMAALMDERSASPAGELRGPNLFRMAYGAPSNPPRPILVQRMYHMPRKNLSKALELAPEMDALTKSLDVSMGVGVPMLASDHEMMGVVYRFNSLEHWGTSVDAMSQNPDFAALVEKANDLGALKSSRMLMHI
;
A
#
# COMPACT_ATOMS: atom_id res chain seq x y z
N LEU A 1 -15.03 -1.18 -2.81
CA LEU A 1 -14.20 -0.49 -3.79
C LEU A 1 -13.11 0.30 -3.08
N VAL A 2 -11.88 0.24 -3.58
CA VAL A 2 -10.76 1.06 -3.12
C VAL A 2 -10.27 1.88 -4.30
N LEU A 3 -10.28 3.19 -4.15
CA LEU A 3 -9.69 4.10 -5.12
C LEU A 3 -8.29 4.47 -4.65
N MET A 4 -7.29 4.23 -5.49
CA MET A 4 -5.90 4.56 -5.22
C MET A 4 -5.35 5.41 -6.36
N SER A 5 -4.78 6.55 -6.01
CA SER A 5 -4.09 7.43 -6.96
C SER A 5 -2.65 7.60 -6.52
N MET A 6 -1.73 7.60 -7.47
CA MET A 6 -0.29 7.75 -7.23
C MET A 6 0.24 8.93 -8.01
N TYR A 7 1.04 9.75 -7.36
CA TYR A 7 1.62 10.95 -7.94
C TYR A 7 3.13 10.99 -7.68
N GLU A 8 3.87 11.57 -8.60
CA GLU A 8 5.34 11.70 -8.50
C GLU A 8 5.78 12.62 -7.36
N SER A 9 4.90 13.56 -6.97
CA SER A 9 5.14 14.48 -5.87
C SER A 9 3.85 14.92 -5.19
N PHE A 10 3.97 15.42 -3.96
CA PHE A 10 2.82 16.00 -3.25
C PHE A 10 2.24 17.22 -3.99
N SER A 11 3.08 18.03 -4.63
CA SER A 11 2.64 19.18 -5.42
C SER A 11 1.76 18.74 -6.59
N LYS A 12 2.19 17.73 -7.37
CA LYS A 12 1.38 17.17 -8.46
C LYS A 12 0.07 16.56 -7.97
N GLY A 13 0.12 15.85 -6.83
CA GLY A 13 -1.08 15.31 -6.20
C GLY A 13 -2.05 16.39 -5.74
N ALA A 14 -1.55 17.45 -5.14
CA ALA A 14 -2.38 18.59 -4.70
C ALA A 14 -3.04 19.30 -5.88
N THR A 15 -2.28 19.55 -6.97
CA THR A 15 -2.83 20.14 -8.21
C THR A 15 -3.93 19.27 -8.81
N ALA A 16 -3.71 17.95 -8.90
CA ALA A 16 -4.73 17.02 -9.39
C ALA A 16 -5.98 17.03 -8.50
N PHE A 17 -5.80 17.00 -7.18
CA PHE A 17 -6.92 17.07 -6.24
C PHE A 17 -7.71 18.38 -6.37
N GLN A 18 -7.01 19.50 -6.53
CA GLN A 18 -7.63 20.80 -6.73
C GLN A 18 -8.44 20.86 -8.05
N SER A 19 -7.94 20.24 -9.13
CA SER A 19 -8.66 20.18 -10.39
C SER A 19 -9.98 19.40 -10.25
N PHE A 20 -10.00 18.29 -9.52
CA PHE A 20 -11.23 17.55 -9.23
C PHE A 20 -12.24 18.36 -8.40
N SER A 21 -11.77 19.16 -7.45
CA SER A 21 -12.63 19.98 -6.61
C SER A 21 -13.32 21.12 -7.37
N GLY A 22 -12.73 21.55 -8.50
CA GLY A 22 -13.30 22.58 -9.38
C GLY A 22 -14.08 22.03 -10.58
N ASP A 23 -14.15 20.71 -10.73
CA ASP A 23 -14.80 20.05 -11.86
C ASP A 23 -16.30 19.87 -11.61
N SER A 24 -17.13 20.37 -12.54
CA SER A 24 -18.61 20.33 -12.42
C SER A 24 -19.16 18.91 -12.49
N ASP A 25 -18.55 18.02 -13.29
CA ASP A 25 -19.00 16.65 -13.45
C ASP A 25 -18.67 15.85 -12.19
N MET A 26 -17.51 16.12 -11.58
CA MET A 26 -17.15 15.56 -10.28
C MET A 26 -18.11 16.03 -9.18
N ALA A 27 -18.49 17.31 -9.16
CA ALA A 27 -19.47 17.84 -8.21
C ALA A 27 -20.83 17.14 -8.36
N ALA A 28 -21.34 16.99 -9.58
CA ALA A 28 -22.59 16.28 -9.86
C ALA A 28 -22.53 14.81 -9.42
N LEU A 29 -21.43 14.12 -9.68
CA LEU A 29 -21.20 12.73 -9.24
C LEU A 29 -21.18 12.60 -7.70
N MET A 30 -20.60 13.57 -7.02
CA MET A 30 -20.56 13.60 -5.54
C MET A 30 -21.95 13.88 -4.95
N ASP A 31 -22.76 14.73 -5.59
CA ASP A 31 -24.14 15.00 -5.20
C ASP A 31 -25.02 13.76 -5.39
N GLU A 32 -24.92 13.08 -6.53
CA GLU A 32 -25.63 11.82 -6.80
C GLU A 32 -25.27 10.75 -5.76
N ARG A 33 -23.97 10.60 -5.49
CA ARG A 33 -23.47 9.67 -4.47
C ARG A 33 -23.99 10.01 -3.07
N SER A 34 -24.09 11.29 -2.73
CA SER A 34 -24.58 11.75 -1.43
C SER A 34 -26.08 11.50 -1.26
N ALA A 35 -26.84 11.61 -2.36
CA ALA A 35 -28.27 11.33 -2.40
C ALA A 35 -28.58 9.82 -2.28
N SER A 36 -27.71 8.94 -2.80
CA SER A 36 -27.88 7.48 -2.76
C SER A 36 -26.57 6.77 -2.44
N PRO A 37 -26.09 6.83 -1.19
CA PRO A 37 -24.78 6.27 -0.83
C PRO A 37 -24.76 4.74 -0.91
N ALA A 38 -23.92 4.18 -1.76
CA ALA A 38 -23.68 2.73 -1.85
C ALA A 38 -22.87 2.15 -0.67
N GLY A 39 -22.36 3.01 0.22
CA GLY A 39 -21.59 2.62 1.39
C GLY A 39 -20.92 3.82 2.08
N GLU A 40 -20.31 3.55 3.23
CA GLU A 40 -19.56 4.54 4.00
C GLU A 40 -18.25 4.91 3.27
N LEU A 41 -17.96 6.19 3.14
CA LEU A 41 -16.70 6.70 2.64
C LEU A 41 -15.68 6.76 3.77
N ARG A 42 -14.54 6.10 3.59
CA ARG A 42 -13.40 6.18 4.51
C ARG A 42 -12.19 6.76 3.78
N GLY A 43 -11.59 7.74 4.38
CA GLY A 43 -10.48 8.48 3.79
C GLY A 43 -10.85 9.89 3.34
N PRO A 44 -10.02 10.56 2.57
CA PRO A 44 -8.76 10.05 2.01
C PRO A 44 -7.65 9.89 3.04
N ASN A 45 -6.77 8.92 2.81
CA ASN A 45 -5.51 8.80 3.51
C ASN A 45 -4.37 9.09 2.53
N LEU A 46 -3.42 9.91 2.92
CA LEU A 46 -2.24 10.26 2.11
C LEU A 46 -1.01 9.58 2.69
N PHE A 47 -0.33 8.78 1.87
CA PHE A 47 0.91 8.11 2.22
C PHE A 47 2.06 8.61 1.35
N ARG A 48 3.23 8.75 1.95
CA ARG A 48 4.49 8.90 1.25
C ARG A 48 5.13 7.53 1.07
N MET A 49 5.55 7.19 -0.14
CA MET A 49 6.39 6.02 -0.35
C MET A 49 7.75 6.27 0.30
N ALA A 50 8.06 5.50 1.33
CA ALA A 50 9.33 5.55 2.05
C ALA A 50 10.36 4.57 1.45
N TYR A 51 9.89 3.50 0.79
CA TYR A 51 10.70 2.54 0.07
C TYR A 51 9.94 2.00 -1.15
N GLY A 52 10.69 1.66 -2.21
CA GLY A 52 10.14 1.12 -3.45
C GLY A 52 9.43 2.16 -4.30
N ALA A 53 9.00 1.75 -5.47
CA ALA A 53 8.24 2.56 -6.42
C ALA A 53 7.02 1.78 -6.94
N PRO A 54 6.00 2.47 -7.46
CA PRO A 54 4.93 1.80 -8.20
C PRO A 54 5.49 1.06 -9.40
N SER A 55 4.87 -0.08 -9.73
CA SER A 55 5.17 -0.76 -11.00
C SER A 55 4.57 0.02 -12.18
N ASN A 56 5.30 0.08 -13.27
CA ASN A 56 4.82 0.64 -14.53
C ASN A 56 5.13 -0.35 -15.67
N PRO A 57 4.14 -0.97 -16.30
CA PRO A 57 2.69 -0.83 -16.02
C PRO A 57 2.29 -1.36 -14.64
N PRO A 58 1.12 -0.94 -14.11
CA PRO A 58 0.59 -1.47 -12.85
C PRO A 58 0.37 -2.98 -12.92
N ARG A 59 0.73 -3.70 -11.86
CA ARG A 59 0.46 -5.13 -11.75
C ARG A 59 -0.99 -5.35 -11.28
N PRO A 60 -1.69 -6.38 -11.81
CA PRO A 60 -3.12 -6.55 -11.57
C PRO A 60 -3.46 -6.99 -10.15
N ILE A 61 -2.55 -7.64 -9.44
CA ILE A 61 -2.80 -8.13 -8.08
C ILE A 61 -1.90 -7.36 -7.10
N LEU A 62 -2.54 -6.79 -6.08
CA LEU A 62 -1.88 -6.03 -5.05
C LEU A 62 -2.30 -6.55 -3.68
N VAL A 63 -1.36 -6.99 -2.87
CA VAL A 63 -1.58 -7.33 -1.46
C VAL A 63 -1.08 -6.18 -0.60
N GLN A 64 -2.00 -5.58 0.14
CA GLN A 64 -1.71 -4.50 1.07
C GLN A 64 -1.76 -5.04 2.50
N ARG A 65 -0.69 -4.82 3.25
CA ARG A 65 -0.59 -5.14 4.67
C ARG A 65 -0.42 -3.85 5.45
N MET A 66 -1.25 -3.65 6.45
CA MET A 66 -1.20 -2.49 7.33
C MET A 66 -0.70 -2.92 8.71
N TYR A 67 0.36 -2.29 9.16
CA TYR A 67 0.99 -2.56 10.45
C TYR A 67 0.77 -1.39 11.39
N HIS A 68 0.52 -1.69 12.65
CA HIS A 68 0.80 -0.73 13.72
C HIS A 68 2.32 -0.71 13.92
N MET A 69 2.92 0.44 13.64
CA MET A 69 4.35 0.63 13.71
C MET A 69 4.64 1.85 14.59
N PRO A 70 5.02 1.65 15.86
CA PRO A 70 5.38 2.75 16.74
C PRO A 70 6.42 3.66 16.09
N ARG A 71 6.24 4.96 16.16
CA ARG A 71 7.12 5.94 15.47
C ARG A 71 8.60 5.76 15.81
N LYS A 72 8.92 5.36 17.05
CA LYS A 72 10.29 5.06 17.49
C LYS A 72 10.94 3.89 16.76
N ASN A 73 10.13 2.98 16.19
CA ASN A 73 10.59 1.78 15.49
C ASN A 73 10.61 1.97 13.97
N LEU A 74 10.01 3.03 13.44
CA LEU A 74 9.81 3.24 12.01
C LEU A 74 11.13 3.18 11.21
N SER A 75 12.18 3.85 11.69
CA SER A 75 13.49 3.83 10.99
C SER A 75 14.05 2.42 10.90
N LYS A 76 14.01 1.66 12.01
CA LYS A 76 14.47 0.26 12.03
C LYS A 76 13.64 -0.64 11.11
N ALA A 77 12.33 -0.42 11.04
CA ALA A 77 11.46 -1.16 10.13
C ALA A 77 11.77 -0.86 8.66
N LEU A 78 12.10 0.40 8.33
CA LEU A 78 12.53 0.78 6.98
C LEU A 78 13.90 0.21 6.60
N GLU A 79 14.79 -0.01 7.56
CA GLU A 79 16.09 -0.67 7.33
C GLU A 79 15.95 -2.14 6.90
N LEU A 80 14.83 -2.81 7.24
CA LEU A 80 14.54 -4.17 6.79
C LEU A 80 13.99 -4.21 5.34
N ALA A 81 13.52 -3.09 4.79
CA ALA A 81 12.85 -3.07 3.49
C ALA A 81 13.75 -3.53 2.33
N PRO A 82 15.05 -3.15 2.23
CA PRO A 82 15.92 -3.64 1.16
C PRO A 82 16.14 -5.16 1.20
N GLU A 83 16.26 -5.76 2.39
CA GLU A 83 16.43 -7.19 2.56
C GLU A 83 15.15 -7.94 2.15
N MET A 84 13.99 -7.46 2.57
CA MET A 84 12.70 -7.98 2.15
C MET A 84 12.48 -7.86 0.64
N ASP A 85 12.85 -6.72 0.05
CA ASP A 85 12.74 -6.48 -1.39
C ASP A 85 13.64 -7.42 -2.20
N ALA A 86 14.85 -7.71 -1.72
CA ALA A 86 15.75 -8.66 -2.36
C ALA A 86 15.15 -10.08 -2.41
N LEU A 87 14.55 -10.54 -1.29
CA LEU A 87 13.87 -11.83 -1.22
C LEU A 87 12.66 -11.89 -2.15
N THR A 88 11.82 -10.85 -2.15
CA THR A 88 10.62 -10.81 -2.98
C THR A 88 10.94 -10.65 -4.46
N LYS A 89 11.98 -9.90 -4.83
CA LYS A 89 12.46 -9.76 -6.22
C LYS A 89 12.91 -11.07 -6.84
N SER A 90 13.49 -11.98 -6.05
CA SER A 90 13.87 -13.32 -6.55
C SER A 90 12.66 -14.11 -7.08
N LEU A 91 11.46 -13.74 -6.65
CA LEU A 91 10.17 -14.32 -7.06
C LEU A 91 9.40 -13.39 -8.03
N ASP A 92 10.06 -12.39 -8.63
CA ASP A 92 9.42 -11.36 -9.44
C ASP A 92 8.28 -10.61 -8.74
N VAL A 93 8.33 -10.49 -7.41
CA VAL A 93 7.37 -9.71 -6.63
C VAL A 93 7.96 -8.34 -6.36
N SER A 94 7.25 -7.28 -6.74
CA SER A 94 7.66 -5.93 -6.38
C SER A 94 7.00 -5.50 -5.09
N MET A 95 7.76 -4.83 -4.22
CA MET A 95 7.22 -4.31 -2.98
C MET A 95 7.41 -2.80 -2.83
N GLY A 96 6.66 -2.23 -1.92
CA GLY A 96 6.83 -0.85 -1.51
C GLY A 96 6.34 -0.63 -0.09
N VAL A 97 6.91 0.36 0.59
CA VAL A 97 6.54 0.74 1.94
C VAL A 97 6.06 2.19 1.95
N GLY A 98 4.85 2.39 2.46
CA GLY A 98 4.23 3.69 2.63
C GLY A 98 4.12 4.09 4.10
N VAL A 99 4.38 5.37 4.37
CA VAL A 99 4.18 5.96 5.70
C VAL A 99 3.14 7.06 5.62
N PRO A 100 2.27 7.21 6.64
CA PRO A 100 1.18 8.18 6.59
C PRO A 100 1.70 9.61 6.68
N MET A 101 1.10 10.47 5.85
CA MET A 101 1.27 11.92 5.88
C MET A 101 0.01 12.62 6.38
N LEU A 102 -1.16 12.16 5.90
CA LEU A 102 -2.49 12.53 6.39
C LEU A 102 -3.27 11.25 6.61
N ALA A 103 -3.56 10.91 7.85
CA ALA A 103 -4.32 9.74 8.25
C ALA A 103 -4.85 9.92 9.67
N SER A 104 -5.85 9.14 10.04
CA SER A 104 -6.37 9.10 11.41
C SER A 104 -5.40 8.46 12.40
N ASP A 105 -4.49 7.61 11.92
CA ASP A 105 -3.47 6.94 12.72
C ASP A 105 -2.10 7.15 12.07
N HIS A 106 -1.18 7.84 12.75
CA HIS A 106 0.19 8.09 12.32
C HIS A 106 1.19 7.02 12.78
N GLU A 107 0.76 6.03 13.54
CA GLU A 107 1.53 4.84 13.88
C GLU A 107 1.20 3.67 12.95
N MET A 108 0.72 3.97 11.73
CA MET A 108 0.51 2.97 10.68
C MET A 108 1.67 2.97 9.68
N MET A 109 2.02 1.77 9.21
CA MET A 109 2.91 1.56 8.08
C MET A 109 2.24 0.62 7.10
N GLY A 110 2.18 1.01 5.83
CA GLY A 110 1.64 0.17 4.77
C GLY A 110 2.76 -0.53 4.01
N VAL A 111 2.65 -1.84 3.84
CA VAL A 111 3.51 -2.61 2.93
C VAL A 111 2.65 -3.16 1.80
N VAL A 112 3.09 -2.95 0.58
CA VAL A 112 2.37 -3.34 -0.62
C VAL A 112 3.23 -4.30 -1.42
N TYR A 113 2.69 -5.48 -1.74
CA TYR A 113 3.28 -6.46 -2.64
C TYR A 113 2.46 -6.52 -3.92
N ARG A 114 3.12 -6.59 -5.07
CA ARG A 114 2.47 -6.57 -6.39
C ARG A 114 2.87 -7.80 -7.18
N PHE A 115 1.86 -8.46 -7.76
CA PHE A 115 1.99 -9.73 -8.46
C PHE A 115 1.39 -9.64 -9.87
N ASN A 116 1.88 -10.45 -10.78
CA ASN A 116 1.45 -10.48 -12.18
C ASN A 116 0.11 -11.19 -12.37
N SER A 117 -0.26 -12.10 -11.46
CA SER A 117 -1.51 -12.87 -11.49
C SER A 117 -1.82 -13.45 -10.11
N LEU A 118 -3.02 -14.01 -9.92
CA LEU A 118 -3.38 -14.78 -8.73
C LEU A 118 -2.53 -16.04 -8.58
N GLU A 119 -2.22 -16.72 -9.68
CA GLU A 119 -1.33 -17.88 -9.69
C GLU A 119 0.08 -17.49 -9.23
N HIS A 120 0.61 -16.39 -9.77
CA HIS A 120 1.89 -15.84 -9.35
C HIS A 120 1.90 -15.46 -7.85
N TRP A 121 0.80 -14.90 -7.34
CA TRP A 121 0.67 -14.66 -5.90
C TRP A 121 0.73 -15.96 -5.10
N GLY A 122 -0.04 -16.99 -5.48
CA GLY A 122 -0.06 -18.28 -4.80
C GLY A 122 1.32 -18.94 -4.75
N THR A 123 1.96 -19.11 -5.92
CA THR A 123 3.31 -19.71 -5.99
C THR A 123 4.36 -18.93 -5.24
N SER A 124 4.28 -17.59 -5.24
CA SER A 124 5.21 -16.74 -4.47
C SER A 124 5.00 -16.90 -2.97
N VAL A 125 3.75 -16.97 -2.50
CA VAL A 125 3.45 -17.18 -1.07
C VAL A 125 3.95 -18.54 -0.60
N ASP A 126 3.74 -19.59 -1.39
CA ASP A 126 4.24 -20.94 -1.07
C ASP A 126 5.78 -20.95 -0.97
N ALA A 127 6.47 -20.31 -1.92
CA ALA A 127 7.92 -20.19 -1.91
C ALA A 127 8.43 -19.38 -0.70
N MET A 128 7.79 -18.25 -0.39
CA MET A 128 8.15 -17.43 0.78
C MET A 128 7.92 -18.17 2.10
N SER A 129 6.83 -18.94 2.21
CA SER A 129 6.51 -19.69 3.43
C SER A 129 7.53 -20.80 3.77
N GLN A 130 8.25 -21.28 2.76
CA GLN A 130 9.28 -22.31 2.90
C GLN A 130 10.70 -21.72 3.02
N ASN A 131 10.85 -20.40 2.89
CA ASN A 131 12.15 -19.73 2.92
C ASN A 131 12.54 -19.34 4.34
N PRO A 132 13.62 -19.90 4.92
CA PRO A 132 14.04 -19.60 6.29
C PRO A 132 14.51 -18.14 6.47
N ASP A 133 15.10 -17.52 5.44
CA ASP A 133 15.55 -16.12 5.51
C ASP A 133 14.33 -15.19 5.56
N PHE A 134 13.26 -15.51 4.82
CA PHE A 134 12.00 -14.79 4.89
C PHE A 134 11.37 -14.91 6.28
N ALA A 135 11.36 -16.11 6.86
CA ALA A 135 10.82 -16.33 8.20
C ALA A 135 11.61 -15.52 9.26
N ALA A 136 12.95 -15.56 9.21
CA ALA A 136 13.80 -14.80 10.12
C ALA A 136 13.59 -13.27 10.00
N LEU A 137 13.36 -12.77 8.78
CA LEU A 137 13.10 -11.36 8.55
C LEU A 137 11.72 -10.94 9.06
N VAL A 138 10.71 -11.79 8.90
CA VAL A 138 9.36 -11.57 9.47
C VAL A 138 9.42 -11.53 10.99
N GLU A 139 10.21 -12.39 11.63
CA GLU A 139 10.41 -12.38 13.08
C GLU A 139 11.02 -11.05 13.56
N LYS A 140 12.09 -10.58 12.92
CA LYS A 140 12.67 -9.25 13.20
C LYS A 140 11.64 -8.12 13.03
N ALA A 141 10.79 -8.20 12.00
CA ALA A 141 9.77 -7.20 11.77
C ALA A 141 8.66 -7.22 12.83
N ASN A 142 8.30 -8.40 13.34
CA ASN A 142 7.31 -8.57 14.42
C ASN A 142 7.75 -7.95 15.75
N ASP A 143 9.04 -7.88 16.02
CA ASP A 143 9.59 -7.19 17.20
C ASP A 143 9.41 -5.67 17.12
N LEU A 144 9.24 -5.12 15.91
CA LEU A 144 9.13 -3.69 15.68
C LEU A 144 7.68 -3.20 15.61
N GLY A 145 6.77 -4.03 15.12
CA GLY A 145 5.38 -3.66 14.94
C GLY A 145 4.46 -4.86 14.73
N ALA A 146 3.15 -4.64 14.73
CA ALA A 146 2.14 -5.69 14.64
C ALA A 146 1.29 -5.54 13.38
N LEU A 147 1.10 -6.63 12.64
CA LEU A 147 0.15 -6.67 11.52
C LEU A 147 -1.28 -6.46 12.03
N LYS A 148 -1.98 -5.46 11.51
CA LYS A 148 -3.36 -5.11 11.87
C LYS A 148 -4.37 -5.60 10.85
N SER A 149 -4.05 -5.51 9.58
CA SER A 149 -4.92 -5.98 8.51
C SER A 149 -4.13 -6.32 7.26
N SER A 150 -4.70 -7.22 6.47
CA SER A 150 -4.20 -7.58 5.16
C SER A 150 -5.39 -7.67 4.20
N ARG A 151 -5.22 -7.17 3.00
CA ARG A 151 -6.23 -7.29 1.95
C ARG A 151 -5.58 -7.47 0.58
N MET A 152 -6.29 -8.17 -0.28
CA MET A 152 -5.96 -8.27 -1.69
C MET A 152 -6.83 -7.32 -2.49
N LEU A 153 -6.24 -6.59 -3.40
CA LEU A 153 -6.91 -5.73 -4.36
C LEU A 153 -6.60 -6.26 -5.75
N MET A 154 -7.61 -6.29 -6.61
CA MET A 154 -7.47 -6.63 -8.02
C MET A 154 -7.77 -5.38 -8.84
N HIS A 155 -6.92 -5.10 -9.81
CA HIS A 155 -7.18 -4.05 -10.80
C HIS A 155 -8.27 -4.55 -11.75
N ILE A 156 -9.32 -3.76 -11.87
CA ILE A 156 -10.45 -3.99 -12.79
C ILE A 156 -10.42 -2.97 -13.91
#